data_d415fdb1fe7a4cbeb5ef8b8abaa5a453
#
_entry.id   d415fdb1fe7a4cbeb5ef8b8abaa5a453
#
_cell.length_a   1.000
_cell.length_b   1.000
_cell.length_c   1.000
_cell.angle_alpha   90.00
_cell.angle_beta   90.00
_cell.angle_gamma   90.00
#
_symmetry.space_group_name_H-M   'P 1'
#
loop_
_entity.id
_entity.type
_entity.pdbx_description
1 polymer ?
#
loop_
_entity_poly.entity_id
_entity_poly.type
_entity_poly.pdbx_seq_one_letter_code
_entity_poly.pdbx_strand_id
1 'polypeptide(L)'
;PGIGGGTSNLLAYATAKNQSKYPEKFGTGIIDGVVASETANNATIGGALIPLLSLGIPGDTTTAMLLRGLTLQGVAPGPLLFAEHGDVVYSIFVAVLVADIMMLILEFVGMRLFVRVLQVPKNILLSCVMALCAIGAFGVNNRSFDVITIFFFGLMGYAFNKVKIPTTPFILGFVLGSMVETNLRRGMMMTMGDVTPLFTKPICVVFLLLAVFSIIRATIVRVRQTKRERAGMQ
;
A
#
# COMPACT_ATOMS: atom_id res chain seq x y z
N PRO A 1 0.65 5.52 -7.21
CA PRO A 1 -0.43 4.88 -7.97
C PRO A 1 -0.22 3.36 -8.05
N GLY A 2 -1.29 2.58 -7.85
CA GLY A 2 -1.25 1.13 -7.98
C GLY A 2 -0.79 0.34 -6.76
N ILE A 3 -0.31 0.99 -5.72
CA ILE A 3 0.20 0.32 -4.50
C ILE A 3 -0.93 0.11 -3.46
N GLY A 4 -1.90 1.01 -3.43
CA GLY A 4 -2.95 1.04 -2.40
C GLY A 4 -2.46 1.51 -1.04
N GLY A 5 -3.41 1.93 -0.18
CA GLY A 5 -3.12 2.49 1.15
C GLY A 5 -2.37 1.52 2.07
N GLY A 6 -2.73 0.23 2.05
CA GLY A 6 -2.11 -0.78 2.91
C GLY A 6 -0.62 -0.98 2.69
N THR A 7 -0.13 -0.84 1.46
CA THR A 7 1.30 -0.96 1.15
C THR A 7 2.02 0.37 1.34
N SER A 8 1.37 1.49 1.00
CA SER A 8 1.96 2.82 1.15
C SER A 8 2.26 3.17 2.61
N ASN A 9 1.37 2.81 3.54
CA ASN A 9 1.59 3.04 4.96
C ASN A 9 2.78 2.24 5.51
N LEU A 10 2.96 0.98 5.11
CA LEU A 10 4.11 0.16 5.50
C LEU A 10 5.43 0.73 4.94
N LEU A 11 5.42 1.18 3.68
CA LEU A 11 6.57 1.84 3.05
C LEU A 11 6.94 3.15 3.77
N ALA A 12 5.95 3.96 4.07
CA ALA A 12 6.15 5.23 4.79
C ALA A 12 6.70 4.98 6.20
N TYR A 13 6.14 4.01 6.93
CA TYR A 13 6.66 3.60 8.24
C TYR A 13 8.12 3.15 8.17
N ALA A 14 8.45 2.28 7.22
CA ALA A 14 9.82 1.78 7.04
C ALA A 14 10.79 2.92 6.68
N THR A 15 10.36 3.85 5.81
CA THR A 15 11.15 5.00 5.40
C THR A 15 11.36 5.96 6.57
N ALA A 16 10.30 6.27 7.31
CA ALA A 16 10.36 7.13 8.50
C ALA A 16 11.30 6.53 9.57
N LYS A 17 11.21 5.22 9.81
CA LYS A 17 12.12 4.52 10.73
C LYS A 17 13.58 4.64 10.31
N ASN A 18 13.87 4.46 9.01
CA ASN A 18 15.23 4.51 8.49
C ASN A 18 15.83 5.93 8.49
N GLN A 19 14.99 6.96 8.43
CA GLN A 19 15.42 8.38 8.43
C GLN A 19 15.32 9.03 9.80
N SER A 20 14.69 8.38 10.78
CA SER A 20 14.51 8.91 12.13
C SER A 20 15.83 9.01 12.87
N LYS A 21 15.90 10.01 13.75
CA LYS A 21 16.97 10.11 14.76
C LYS A 21 16.85 9.05 15.87
N TYR A 22 15.69 8.43 16.02
CA TYR A 22 15.36 7.47 17.08
C TYR A 22 14.73 6.18 16.49
N PRO A 23 15.43 5.45 15.63
CA PRO A 23 14.88 4.28 14.96
C PRO A 23 14.51 3.14 15.91
N GLU A 24 15.14 3.10 17.10
CA GLU A 24 14.88 2.13 18.17
C GLU A 24 13.51 2.33 18.84
N LYS A 25 12.94 3.54 18.77
CA LYS A 25 11.60 3.83 19.32
C LYS A 25 10.47 3.40 18.41
N PHE A 26 10.75 3.03 17.16
CA PHE A 26 9.74 2.50 16.26
C PHE A 26 9.28 1.11 16.70
N GLY A 27 7.98 0.93 16.84
CA GLY A 27 7.36 -0.26 17.43
C GLY A 27 7.00 -0.12 18.90
N THR A 28 7.40 0.99 19.58
CA THR A 28 7.03 1.27 20.97
C THR A 28 5.93 2.32 21.10
N GLY A 29 5.34 2.78 19.99
CA GLY A 29 4.29 3.79 19.98
C GLY A 29 4.77 5.22 19.69
N ILE A 30 5.93 5.39 19.06
CA ILE A 30 6.41 6.71 18.62
C ILE A 30 5.42 7.35 17.62
N ILE A 31 5.05 8.61 17.87
CA ILE A 31 4.10 9.37 17.06
C ILE A 31 4.56 9.48 15.60
N ASP A 32 5.85 9.66 15.35
CA ASP A 32 6.40 9.79 13.99
C ASP A 32 6.04 8.59 13.10
N GLY A 33 6.04 7.38 13.67
CA GLY A 33 5.67 6.17 12.96
C GLY A 33 4.20 6.12 12.60
N VAL A 34 3.33 6.56 13.51
CA VAL A 34 1.87 6.63 13.29
C VAL A 34 1.55 7.69 12.24
N VAL A 35 2.06 8.91 12.43
CA VAL A 35 1.83 10.02 11.50
C VAL A 35 2.31 9.68 10.09
N ALA A 36 3.50 9.10 9.94
CA ALA A 36 4.03 8.74 8.63
C ALA A 36 3.13 7.71 7.91
N SER A 37 2.70 6.66 8.60
CA SER A 37 1.84 5.63 8.00
C SER A 37 0.46 6.17 7.66
N GLU A 38 -0.19 6.88 8.57
CA GLU A 38 -1.55 7.37 8.36
C GLU A 38 -1.61 8.48 7.29
N THR A 39 -0.62 9.39 7.29
CA THR A 39 -0.52 10.41 6.24
C THR A 39 -0.33 9.76 4.86
N ALA A 40 0.51 8.74 4.75
CA ALA A 40 0.72 8.04 3.49
C ALA A 40 -0.53 7.29 3.04
N ASN A 41 -1.27 6.69 3.97
CA ASN A 41 -2.54 6.01 3.69
C ASN A 41 -3.55 6.99 3.06
N ASN A 42 -3.76 8.13 3.68
CA ASN A 42 -4.70 9.14 3.19
C ASN A 42 -4.23 9.77 1.86
N ALA A 43 -2.95 10.12 1.73
CA ALA A 43 -2.40 10.69 0.51
C ALA A 43 -2.50 9.74 -0.70
N THR A 44 -2.56 8.43 -0.48
CA THR A 44 -2.70 7.43 -1.56
C THR A 44 -4.03 7.57 -2.31
N ILE A 45 -5.09 8.10 -1.69
CA ILE A 45 -6.38 8.32 -2.33
C ILE A 45 -6.22 9.28 -3.52
N GLY A 46 -5.61 10.44 -3.29
CA GLY A 46 -5.30 11.39 -4.37
C GLY A 46 -4.36 10.79 -5.42
N GLY A 47 -3.32 10.07 -4.96
CA GLY A 47 -2.38 9.37 -5.85
C GLY A 47 -3.01 8.31 -6.73
N ALA A 48 -4.10 7.68 -6.31
CA ALA A 48 -4.84 6.69 -7.08
C ALA A 48 -5.89 7.31 -8.02
N LEU A 49 -6.46 8.47 -7.65
CA LEU A 49 -7.43 9.20 -8.47
C LEU A 49 -6.78 9.83 -9.71
N ILE A 50 -5.55 10.32 -9.60
CA ILE A 50 -4.84 10.94 -10.74
C ILE A 50 -4.80 10.02 -11.97
N PRO A 51 -4.22 8.80 -11.90
CA PRO A 51 -4.17 7.92 -13.06
C PRO A 51 -5.56 7.40 -13.45
N LEU A 52 -6.50 7.26 -12.52
CA LEU A 52 -7.86 6.87 -12.84
C LEU A 52 -8.53 7.90 -13.74
N LEU A 53 -8.53 9.17 -13.33
CA LEU A 53 -9.26 10.21 -14.08
C LEU A 53 -8.55 10.60 -15.36
N SER A 54 -7.20 10.62 -15.36
CA SER A 54 -6.41 11.05 -16.53
C SER A 54 -6.17 9.96 -17.58
N LEU A 55 -6.03 8.71 -17.16
CA LEU A 55 -5.65 7.60 -18.04
C LEU A 55 -6.68 6.44 -18.06
N GLY A 56 -7.68 6.47 -17.18
CA GLY A 56 -8.60 5.36 -17.01
C GLY A 56 -7.96 4.13 -16.32
N ILE A 57 -6.85 4.32 -15.62
CA ILE A 57 -6.11 3.24 -14.96
C ILE A 57 -6.35 3.33 -13.45
N PRO A 58 -7.06 2.37 -12.83
CA PRO A 58 -7.30 2.40 -11.40
C PRO A 58 -5.99 2.17 -10.63
N GLY A 59 -5.78 2.98 -9.59
CA GLY A 59 -4.59 2.91 -8.74
C GLY A 59 -4.71 1.90 -7.60
N ASP A 60 -5.92 1.49 -7.25
CA ASP A 60 -6.22 0.52 -6.20
C ASP A 60 -7.62 -0.11 -6.38
N THR A 61 -8.04 -0.93 -5.42
CA THR A 61 -9.34 -1.60 -5.46
C THR A 61 -10.51 -0.62 -5.39
N THR A 62 -10.39 0.44 -4.60
CA THR A 62 -11.44 1.46 -4.45
C THR A 62 -11.62 2.25 -5.73
N THR A 63 -10.52 2.68 -6.34
CA THR A 63 -10.57 3.37 -7.64
C THR A 63 -11.00 2.46 -8.78
N ALA A 64 -10.75 1.13 -8.69
CA ALA A 64 -11.30 0.17 -9.64
C ALA A 64 -12.84 0.06 -9.53
N MET A 65 -13.39 0.14 -8.32
CA MET A 65 -14.85 0.22 -8.11
C MET A 65 -15.42 1.53 -8.64
N LEU A 66 -14.74 2.65 -8.41
CA LEU A 66 -15.13 3.96 -8.93
C LEU A 66 -15.12 3.97 -10.46
N LEU A 67 -14.09 3.38 -11.08
CA LEU A 67 -14.02 3.20 -12.54
C LEU A 67 -15.27 2.49 -13.08
N ARG A 68 -15.65 1.40 -12.46
CA ARG A 68 -16.85 0.64 -12.85
C ARG A 68 -18.12 1.47 -12.69
N GLY A 69 -18.24 2.20 -11.57
CA GLY A 69 -19.38 3.09 -11.33
C GLY A 69 -19.51 4.18 -12.37
N LEU A 70 -18.42 4.85 -12.74
CA LEU A 70 -18.39 5.87 -13.78
C LEU A 70 -18.76 5.28 -15.15
N THR A 71 -18.18 4.12 -15.49
CA THR A 71 -18.47 3.44 -16.77
C THR A 71 -19.94 3.01 -16.89
N LEU A 72 -20.56 2.55 -15.78
CA LEU A 72 -21.98 2.20 -15.75
C LEU A 72 -22.89 3.42 -15.99
N GLN A 73 -22.44 4.61 -15.61
CA GLN A 73 -23.14 5.88 -15.86
C GLN A 73 -22.80 6.49 -17.23
N GLY A 74 -22.08 5.78 -18.07
CA GLY A 74 -21.68 6.26 -19.41
C GLY A 74 -20.50 7.22 -19.43
N VAL A 75 -19.86 7.44 -18.27
CA VAL A 75 -18.67 8.29 -18.15
C VAL A 75 -17.43 7.43 -18.29
N ALA A 76 -16.66 7.62 -19.35
CA ALA A 76 -15.41 6.90 -19.60
C ALA A 76 -14.20 7.68 -19.05
N PRO A 77 -13.58 7.28 -17.95
CA PRO A 77 -12.34 7.90 -17.47
C PRO A 77 -11.21 7.77 -18.48
N GLY A 78 -10.47 8.85 -18.69
CA GLY A 78 -9.40 8.90 -19.68
C GLY A 78 -9.00 10.34 -20.02
N PRO A 79 -8.13 10.52 -21.04
CA PRO A 79 -7.59 11.84 -21.40
C PRO A 79 -8.64 12.88 -21.77
N LEU A 80 -9.77 12.45 -22.31
CA LEU A 80 -10.86 13.34 -22.73
C LEU A 80 -11.88 13.65 -21.63
N LEU A 81 -11.82 12.94 -20.49
CA LEU A 81 -12.77 13.09 -19.40
C LEU A 81 -12.90 14.55 -18.93
N PHE A 82 -11.79 15.26 -18.84
CA PHE A 82 -11.78 16.66 -18.39
C PHE A 82 -12.45 17.61 -19.39
N ALA A 83 -12.40 17.27 -20.68
CA ALA A 83 -13.00 18.08 -21.73
C ALA A 83 -14.49 17.78 -21.94
N GLU A 84 -14.88 16.51 -21.84
CA GLU A 84 -16.24 16.04 -22.14
C GLU A 84 -17.14 16.03 -20.90
N HIS A 85 -16.59 15.71 -19.73
CA HIS A 85 -17.31 15.55 -18.45
C HIS A 85 -16.60 16.26 -17.31
N GLY A 86 -16.18 17.52 -17.53
CA GLY A 86 -15.49 18.33 -16.52
C GLY A 86 -16.32 18.53 -15.25
N ASP A 87 -17.63 18.63 -15.38
CA ASP A 87 -18.60 18.73 -14.29
C ASP A 87 -18.51 17.53 -13.32
N VAL A 88 -18.39 16.31 -13.87
CA VAL A 88 -18.22 15.09 -13.08
C VAL A 88 -16.88 15.09 -12.35
N VAL A 89 -15.79 15.51 -13.02
CA VAL A 89 -14.46 15.57 -12.42
C VAL A 89 -14.42 16.56 -11.25
N TYR A 90 -14.94 17.77 -11.45
CA TYR A 90 -15.01 18.76 -10.38
C TYR A 90 -15.93 18.32 -9.24
N SER A 91 -17.03 17.63 -9.54
CA SER A 91 -17.89 17.02 -8.53
C SER A 91 -17.16 15.98 -7.68
N ILE A 92 -16.31 15.15 -8.31
CA ILE A 92 -15.47 14.17 -7.58
C ILE A 92 -14.48 14.90 -6.66
N PHE A 93 -13.82 15.96 -7.12
CA PHE A 93 -12.89 16.72 -6.28
C PHE A 93 -13.56 17.37 -5.08
N VAL A 94 -14.73 17.97 -5.30
CA VAL A 94 -15.53 18.55 -4.21
C VAL A 94 -16.01 17.47 -3.23
N ALA A 95 -16.46 16.33 -3.76
CA ALA A 95 -16.90 15.20 -2.93
C ALA A 95 -15.76 14.64 -2.05
N VAL A 96 -14.54 14.51 -2.60
CA VAL A 96 -13.37 14.09 -1.80
C VAL A 96 -13.05 15.11 -0.71
N LEU A 97 -13.04 16.41 -1.03
CA LEU A 97 -12.79 17.46 -0.06
C LEU A 97 -13.83 17.46 1.08
N VAL A 98 -15.11 17.31 0.74
CA VAL A 98 -16.18 17.20 1.74
C VAL A 98 -16.03 15.94 2.57
N ALA A 99 -15.68 14.81 1.94
CA ALA A 99 -15.43 13.55 2.63
C ALA A 99 -14.27 13.66 3.64
N ASP A 100 -13.17 14.33 3.27
CA ASP A 100 -12.02 14.55 4.15
C ASP A 100 -12.42 15.42 5.38
N ILE A 101 -13.21 16.46 5.18
CA ILE A 101 -13.72 17.29 6.28
C ILE A 101 -14.63 16.47 7.19
N MET A 102 -15.56 15.69 6.62
CA MET A 102 -16.45 14.81 7.37
C MET A 102 -15.67 13.74 8.14
N MET A 103 -14.63 13.19 7.54
CA MET A 103 -13.72 12.23 8.18
C MET A 103 -13.08 12.84 9.43
N LEU A 104 -12.51 14.06 9.33
CA LEU A 104 -11.92 14.76 10.48
C LEU A 104 -12.94 14.95 11.62
N ILE A 105 -14.15 15.35 11.30
CA ILE A 105 -15.22 15.54 12.29
C ILE A 105 -15.57 14.21 12.96
N LEU A 106 -15.77 13.15 12.16
CA LEU A 106 -16.11 11.82 12.65
C LEU A 106 -14.98 11.21 13.49
N GLU A 107 -13.73 11.38 13.09
CA GLU A 107 -12.58 10.93 13.88
C GLU A 107 -12.48 11.65 15.20
N PHE A 108 -12.63 12.96 15.21
CA PHE A 108 -12.56 13.77 16.44
C PHE A 108 -13.68 13.41 17.42
N VAL A 109 -14.92 13.29 16.94
CA VAL A 109 -16.08 12.91 17.77
C VAL A 109 -16.00 11.43 18.18
N GLY A 110 -15.58 10.57 17.26
CA GLY A 110 -15.48 9.11 17.45
C GLY A 110 -14.30 8.69 18.33
N MET A 111 -13.27 9.52 18.47
CA MET A 111 -12.04 9.18 19.21
C MET A 111 -12.33 8.63 20.61
N ARG A 112 -13.26 9.24 21.35
CA ARG A 112 -13.66 8.78 22.68
C ARG A 112 -14.24 7.36 22.70
N LEU A 113 -14.98 7.01 21.66
CA LEU A 113 -15.55 5.68 21.49
C LEU A 113 -14.47 4.66 21.15
N PHE A 114 -13.58 4.97 20.21
CA PHE A 114 -12.49 4.09 19.80
C PHE A 114 -11.50 3.83 20.93
N VAL A 115 -11.18 4.84 21.75
CA VAL A 115 -10.31 4.66 22.92
C VAL A 115 -10.91 3.69 23.93
N ARG A 116 -12.25 3.64 24.08
CA ARG A 116 -12.89 2.64 24.96
C ARG A 116 -12.68 1.20 24.47
N VAL A 117 -12.57 0.97 23.18
CA VAL A 117 -12.29 -0.36 22.63
C VAL A 117 -10.90 -0.86 23.10
N LEU A 118 -9.95 0.03 23.30
CA LEU A 118 -8.61 -0.32 23.80
C LEU A 118 -8.59 -0.72 25.28
N GLN A 119 -9.69 -0.45 26.04
CA GLN A 119 -9.85 -0.90 27.42
C GLN A 119 -10.26 -2.37 27.52
N VAL A 120 -10.70 -2.97 26.41
CA VAL A 120 -11.04 -4.40 26.36
C VAL A 120 -9.76 -5.22 26.56
N PRO A 121 -9.77 -6.29 27.39
CA PRO A 121 -8.62 -7.17 27.57
C PRO A 121 -8.08 -7.68 26.24
N LYS A 122 -6.76 -7.61 26.05
CA LYS A 122 -6.10 -7.96 24.77
C LYS A 122 -6.50 -9.34 24.24
N ASN A 123 -6.72 -10.31 25.11
CA ASN A 123 -7.09 -11.66 24.71
C ASN A 123 -8.47 -11.71 24.02
N ILE A 124 -9.45 -10.95 24.56
CA ILE A 124 -10.78 -10.85 23.96
C ILE A 124 -10.71 -10.05 22.66
N LEU A 125 -10.00 -8.93 22.68
CA LEU A 125 -9.82 -8.08 21.50
C LEU A 125 -9.19 -8.87 20.34
N LEU A 126 -8.10 -9.60 20.59
CA LEU A 126 -7.43 -10.40 19.56
C LEU A 126 -8.32 -11.50 19.02
N SER A 127 -9.09 -12.18 19.87
CA SER A 127 -10.03 -13.20 19.42
C SER A 127 -11.13 -12.63 18.52
N CYS A 128 -11.68 -11.46 18.90
CA CYS A 128 -12.66 -10.76 18.06
C CYS A 128 -12.06 -10.31 16.73
N VAL A 129 -10.86 -9.76 16.74
CA VAL A 129 -10.15 -9.36 15.51
C VAL A 129 -9.91 -10.55 14.60
N MET A 130 -9.47 -11.69 15.13
CA MET A 130 -9.28 -12.92 14.34
C MET A 130 -10.58 -13.39 13.68
N ALA A 131 -11.69 -13.39 14.42
CA ALA A 131 -13.00 -13.74 13.87
C ALA A 131 -13.44 -12.77 12.77
N LEU A 132 -13.27 -11.45 12.99
CA LEU A 132 -13.58 -10.43 11.99
C LEU A 132 -12.69 -10.54 10.75
N CYS A 133 -11.41 -10.87 10.91
CA CYS A 133 -10.51 -11.13 9.76
C CYS A 133 -10.98 -12.33 8.92
N ALA A 134 -11.42 -13.40 9.58
CA ALA A 134 -11.94 -14.59 8.87
C ALA A 134 -13.24 -14.27 8.10
N ILE A 135 -14.17 -13.54 8.75
CA ILE A 135 -15.41 -13.09 8.12
C ILE A 135 -15.11 -12.12 6.97
N GLY A 136 -14.20 -11.17 7.19
CA GLY A 136 -13.80 -10.19 6.18
C GLY A 136 -13.16 -10.86 4.95
N ALA A 137 -12.28 -11.83 5.15
CA ALA A 137 -11.66 -12.59 4.05
C ALA A 137 -12.70 -13.34 3.22
N PHE A 138 -13.65 -14.00 3.89
CA PHE A 138 -14.75 -14.65 3.19
C PHE A 138 -15.61 -13.64 2.43
N GLY A 139 -15.91 -12.47 3.03
CA GLY A 139 -16.76 -11.44 2.46
C GLY A 139 -16.21 -10.78 1.19
N VAL A 140 -14.87 -10.73 1.02
CA VAL A 140 -14.25 -10.09 -0.17
C VAL A 140 -14.55 -10.87 -1.46
N ASN A 141 -14.42 -12.19 -1.44
CA ASN A 141 -14.52 -13.02 -2.65
C ASN A 141 -15.55 -14.15 -2.53
N ASN A 142 -16.23 -14.32 -1.40
CA ASN A 142 -17.11 -15.43 -1.06
C ASN A 142 -16.44 -16.81 -1.24
N ARG A 143 -15.15 -16.89 -0.89
CA ARG A 143 -14.35 -18.12 -1.03
C ARG A 143 -13.82 -18.59 0.32
N SER A 144 -14.11 -19.84 0.68
CA SER A 144 -13.53 -20.47 1.87
C SER A 144 -12.01 -20.60 1.80
N PHE A 145 -11.45 -20.63 0.59
CA PHE A 145 -10.01 -20.65 0.35
C PHE A 145 -9.30 -19.44 0.97
N ASP A 146 -9.91 -18.25 0.90
CA ASP A 146 -9.32 -17.02 1.44
C ASP A 146 -9.21 -17.08 2.97
N VAL A 147 -10.18 -17.72 3.63
CA VAL A 147 -10.15 -17.97 5.08
C VAL A 147 -9.00 -18.93 5.45
N ILE A 148 -8.85 -20.03 4.70
CA ILE A 148 -7.76 -21.00 4.91
C ILE A 148 -6.40 -20.31 4.71
N THR A 149 -6.30 -19.43 3.73
CA THR A 149 -5.09 -18.65 3.43
C THR A 149 -4.68 -17.76 4.59
N ILE A 150 -5.63 -17.10 5.28
CA ILE A 150 -5.34 -16.31 6.49
C ILE A 150 -4.74 -17.18 7.58
N PHE A 151 -5.30 -18.35 7.84
CA PHE A 151 -4.76 -19.28 8.85
C PHE A 151 -3.35 -19.74 8.49
N PHE A 152 -3.10 -20.10 7.23
CA PHE A 152 -1.79 -20.52 6.75
C PHE A 152 -0.74 -19.44 6.92
N PHE A 153 -1.02 -18.22 6.42
CA PHE A 153 -0.10 -17.09 6.55
C PHE A 153 0.02 -16.59 8.00
N GLY A 154 -1.03 -16.71 8.80
CA GLY A 154 -0.98 -16.43 10.23
C GLY A 154 -0.01 -17.36 10.97
N LEU A 155 -0.07 -18.66 10.69
CA LEU A 155 0.85 -19.65 11.26
C LEU A 155 2.29 -19.41 10.79
N MET A 156 2.48 -19.09 9.52
CA MET A 156 3.77 -18.73 8.96
C MET A 156 4.34 -17.46 9.59
N GLY A 157 3.51 -16.42 9.79
CA GLY A 157 3.91 -15.19 10.49
C GLY A 157 4.31 -15.45 11.95
N TYR A 158 3.60 -16.33 12.64
CA TYR A 158 3.99 -16.77 13.98
C TYR A 158 5.36 -17.46 13.98
N ALA A 159 5.59 -18.37 13.02
CA ALA A 159 6.88 -19.04 12.87
C ALA A 159 8.01 -18.04 12.59
N PHE A 160 7.80 -17.06 11.71
CA PHE A 160 8.77 -15.99 11.42
C PHE A 160 9.11 -15.16 12.66
N ASN A 161 8.11 -14.79 13.46
CA ASN A 161 8.32 -14.08 14.70
C ASN A 161 9.17 -14.90 15.71
N LYS A 162 8.90 -16.20 15.80
CA LYS A 162 9.66 -17.11 16.69
C LYS A 162 11.14 -17.22 16.29
N VAL A 163 11.43 -17.16 15.00
CA VAL A 163 12.80 -17.19 14.44
C VAL A 163 13.41 -15.78 14.32
N LYS A 164 12.69 -14.74 14.78
CA LYS A 164 13.09 -13.32 14.69
C LYS A 164 13.30 -12.82 13.25
N ILE A 165 12.60 -13.40 12.28
CA ILE A 165 12.58 -12.91 10.90
C ILE A 165 11.56 -11.77 10.82
N PRO A 166 11.95 -10.57 10.34
CA PRO A 166 11.02 -9.47 10.20
C PRO A 166 9.96 -9.78 9.13
N THR A 167 8.69 -9.69 9.50
CA THR A 167 7.55 -9.99 8.60
C THR A 167 7.30 -8.90 7.57
N THR A 168 7.62 -7.63 7.89
CA THR A 168 7.38 -6.48 7.02
C THR A 168 8.01 -6.62 5.63
N PRO A 169 9.31 -6.97 5.47
CA PRO A 169 9.91 -7.17 4.15
C PRO A 169 9.27 -8.31 3.36
N PHE A 170 8.81 -9.36 4.05
CA PHE A 170 8.11 -10.47 3.41
C PHE A 170 6.77 -10.01 2.83
N ILE A 171 5.96 -9.28 3.62
CA ILE A 171 4.67 -8.74 3.19
C ILE A 171 4.86 -7.79 2.00
N LEU A 172 5.83 -6.87 2.11
CA LEU A 172 6.14 -5.94 1.02
C LEU A 172 6.57 -6.68 -0.26
N GLY A 173 7.43 -7.68 -0.13
CA GLY A 173 7.88 -8.48 -1.28
C GLY A 173 6.75 -9.25 -1.93
N PHE A 174 5.84 -9.81 -1.15
CA PHE A 174 4.68 -10.54 -1.63
C PHE A 174 3.70 -9.63 -2.40
N VAL A 175 3.37 -8.47 -1.82
CA VAL A 175 2.45 -7.51 -2.44
C VAL A 175 3.06 -6.88 -3.69
N LEU A 176 4.31 -6.41 -3.61
CA LEU A 176 4.99 -5.80 -4.75
C LEU A 176 5.27 -6.81 -5.86
N GLY A 177 5.56 -8.08 -5.51
CA GLY A 177 5.76 -9.16 -6.47
C GLY A 177 4.53 -9.40 -7.35
N SER A 178 3.35 -9.48 -6.75
CA SER A 178 2.09 -9.62 -7.48
C SER A 178 1.84 -8.43 -8.42
N MET A 179 2.15 -7.21 -7.97
CA MET A 179 2.02 -6.01 -8.80
C MET A 179 2.98 -6.00 -9.98
N VAL A 180 4.24 -6.36 -9.74
CA VAL A 180 5.27 -6.45 -10.80
C VAL A 180 4.84 -7.48 -11.84
N GLU A 181 4.40 -8.66 -11.40
CA GLU A 181 3.93 -9.71 -12.31
C GLU A 181 2.74 -9.24 -13.16
N THR A 182 1.73 -8.64 -12.54
CA THR A 182 0.52 -8.18 -13.24
C THR A 182 0.87 -7.11 -14.27
N ASN A 183 1.69 -6.12 -13.91
CA ASN A 183 2.05 -5.04 -14.82
C ASN A 183 3.03 -5.50 -15.91
N LEU A 184 3.93 -6.42 -15.60
CA LEU A 184 4.81 -7.04 -16.59
C LEU A 184 4.00 -7.83 -17.63
N ARG A 185 3.04 -8.65 -17.19
CA ARG A 185 2.12 -9.38 -18.10
C ARG A 185 1.33 -8.44 -18.99
N ARG A 186 0.80 -7.35 -18.44
CA ARG A 186 0.09 -6.32 -19.24
C ARG A 186 1.01 -5.68 -20.27
N GLY A 187 2.23 -5.31 -19.87
CA GLY A 187 3.24 -4.76 -20.78
C GLY A 187 3.58 -5.73 -21.91
N MET A 188 3.82 -7.01 -21.59
CA MET A 188 4.10 -8.04 -22.58
C MET A 188 2.92 -8.31 -23.52
N MET A 189 1.69 -8.28 -23.02
CA MET A 189 0.51 -8.40 -23.88
C MET A 189 0.39 -7.25 -24.89
N MET A 190 0.72 -6.02 -24.47
CA MET A 190 0.72 -4.84 -25.34
C MET A 190 1.81 -4.90 -26.44
N THR A 191 2.91 -5.59 -26.16
CA THR A 191 4.03 -5.74 -27.09
C THR A 191 4.04 -7.09 -27.82
N MET A 192 2.94 -7.86 -27.73
CA MET A 192 2.84 -9.22 -28.30
C MET A 192 3.98 -10.16 -27.86
N GLY A 193 4.46 -10.00 -26.64
CA GLY A 193 5.54 -10.81 -26.08
C GLY A 193 6.95 -10.27 -26.34
N ASP A 194 7.08 -9.16 -27.05
CA ASP A 194 8.38 -8.53 -27.29
C ASP A 194 8.86 -7.76 -26.04
N VAL A 195 10.03 -8.10 -25.55
CA VAL A 195 10.67 -7.45 -24.39
C VAL A 195 11.56 -6.26 -24.79
N THR A 196 11.84 -6.11 -26.09
CA THR A 196 12.70 -5.04 -26.62
C THR A 196 12.29 -3.64 -26.16
N PRO A 197 10.99 -3.29 -26.10
CA PRO A 197 10.55 -1.97 -25.62
C PRO A 197 10.95 -1.64 -24.19
N LEU A 198 11.16 -2.64 -23.33
CA LEU A 198 11.64 -2.43 -21.96
C LEU A 198 13.06 -1.82 -21.94
N PHE A 199 13.89 -2.13 -22.92
CA PHE A 199 15.28 -1.71 -23.00
C PHE A 199 15.51 -0.57 -24.01
N THR A 200 14.54 -0.28 -24.87
CA THR A 200 14.68 0.74 -25.93
C THR A 200 13.88 2.00 -25.65
N LYS A 201 12.73 1.90 -24.96
CA LYS A 201 11.94 3.09 -24.62
C LYS A 201 12.64 3.92 -23.51
N PRO A 202 12.91 5.22 -23.73
CA PRO A 202 13.70 6.03 -22.80
C PRO A 202 13.11 6.06 -21.37
N ILE A 203 11.79 6.12 -21.23
CA ILE A 203 11.12 6.10 -19.92
C ILE A 203 11.38 4.78 -19.19
N CYS A 204 11.27 3.64 -19.89
CA CYS A 204 11.51 2.32 -19.28
C CYS A 204 12.97 2.17 -18.86
N VAL A 205 13.90 2.63 -19.70
CA VAL A 205 15.35 2.57 -19.41
C VAL A 205 15.71 3.42 -18.19
N VAL A 206 15.15 4.63 -18.06
CA VAL A 206 15.37 5.49 -16.88
C VAL A 206 14.90 4.80 -15.61
N PHE A 207 13.68 4.22 -15.60
CA PHE A 207 13.18 3.51 -14.43
C PHE A 207 13.98 2.24 -14.10
N LEU A 208 14.42 1.49 -15.11
CA LEU A 208 15.29 0.34 -14.92
C LEU A 208 16.64 0.74 -14.30
N LEU A 209 17.26 1.81 -14.81
CA LEU A 209 18.52 2.32 -14.27
C LEU A 209 18.36 2.81 -12.83
N LEU A 210 17.27 3.51 -12.51
CA LEU A 210 16.95 3.93 -11.14
C LEU A 210 16.75 2.74 -10.21
N ALA A 211 16.08 1.68 -10.66
CA ALA A 211 15.87 0.47 -9.88
C ALA A 211 17.20 -0.25 -9.60
N VAL A 212 18.04 -0.45 -10.63
CA VAL A 212 19.36 -1.08 -10.50
C VAL A 212 20.27 -0.24 -9.58
N PHE A 213 20.31 1.07 -9.78
CA PHE A 213 21.07 1.99 -8.92
C PHE A 213 20.63 1.90 -7.45
N SER A 214 19.32 1.85 -7.20
CA SER A 214 18.74 1.72 -5.85
C SER A 214 19.18 0.42 -5.18
N ILE A 215 19.16 -0.71 -5.91
CA ILE A 215 19.58 -2.02 -5.40
C ILE A 215 21.08 -2.01 -5.09
N ILE A 216 21.90 -1.50 -6.00
CA ILE A 216 23.35 -1.41 -5.81
C ILE A 216 23.68 -0.55 -4.58
N ARG A 217 23.05 0.63 -4.46
CA ARG A 217 23.25 1.52 -3.32
C ARG A 217 22.83 0.86 -2.01
N ALA A 218 21.67 0.21 -1.97
CA ALA A 218 21.18 -0.51 -0.78
C ALA A 218 22.16 -1.62 -0.36
N THR A 219 22.69 -2.38 -1.33
CA THR A 219 23.66 -3.46 -1.08
C THR A 219 24.99 -2.90 -0.55
N ILE A 220 25.50 -1.83 -1.15
CA ILE A 220 26.75 -1.19 -0.71
C ILE A 220 26.61 -0.66 0.73
N VAL A 221 25.49 0.02 1.03
CA VAL A 221 25.24 0.56 2.38
C VAL A 221 25.18 -0.57 3.40
N ARG A 222 24.48 -1.66 3.11
CA ARG A 222 24.40 -2.83 3.98
C ARG A 222 25.77 -3.47 4.24
N VAL A 223 26.53 -3.69 3.19
CA VAL A 223 27.89 -4.28 3.32
C VAL A 223 28.80 -3.37 4.15
N ARG A 224 28.70 -2.05 4.00
CA ARG A 224 29.46 -1.09 4.81
C ARG A 224 29.04 -1.11 6.29
N GLN A 225 27.75 -1.22 6.58
CA GLN A 225 27.23 -1.33 7.96
C GLN A 225 27.71 -2.61 8.63
N THR A 226 27.58 -3.75 7.96
CA THR A 226 28.06 -5.05 8.49
C THR A 226 29.58 -5.06 8.73
N LYS A 227 30.36 -4.40 7.87
CA LYS A 227 31.81 -4.26 8.09
C LYS A 227 32.14 -3.38 9.29
N ARG A 228 31.37 -2.29 9.53
CA ARG A 228 31.58 -1.43 10.70
C ARG A 228 31.21 -2.12 12.01
N GLU A 229 30.11 -2.89 12.02
CA GLU A 229 29.72 -3.70 13.18
C GLU A 229 30.77 -4.76 13.53
N ARG A 230 31.35 -5.42 12.53
CA ARG A 230 32.43 -6.40 12.74
C ARG A 230 33.76 -5.76 13.19
N ALA A 231 34.07 -4.54 12.74
CA ALA A 231 35.26 -3.82 13.13
C ALA A 231 35.15 -3.16 14.53
N GLY A 232 33.92 -2.90 15.02
CA GLY A 232 33.68 -2.38 16.37
C GLY A 232 33.57 -3.47 17.46
N MET A 233 33.61 -4.74 17.06
CA MET A 233 33.64 -5.90 17.97
C MET A 233 35.04 -6.50 18.16
N GLN A 234 36.09 -5.88 17.60
CA GLN A 234 37.51 -6.13 17.91
C GLN A 234 38.09 -4.96 18.72
#